data_c38ac41654b23dbfb804e3c565872c64
#
_entry.id   c38ac41654b23dbfb804e3c565872c64
#
_cell.length_a   1.000
_cell.length_b   1.000
_cell.length_c   1.000
_cell.angle_alpha   90.00
_cell.angle_beta   90.00
_cell.angle_gamma   90.00
#
_symmetry.space_group_name_H-M   'P 1'
#
loop_
_entity.id
_entity.type
_entity.pdbx_description
1 polymer ?
#
loop_
_entity_poly.entity_id
_entity_poly.type
_entity_poly.pdbx_seq_one_letter_code
_entity_poly.pdbx_strand_id
1 'polypeptide(L)'
;MWKKKGGEEVKNFFGSIFINRDRLEEAGINYPIKVEYYKIINEEEKMKQNKLIYGIQVIKTEYRDKIGVEQEKIEHITNDENEIAQMLDIIKENEVTPIGLEDVILEIKSRQAIAKNKKLSYNT
;
A
#
# COMPACT_ATOMS: atom_id res chain seq x y z
N MET A 1 5.64 -13.43 30.89
CA MET A 1 5.40 -12.66 29.70
C MET A 1 6.21 -13.17 28.52
N TRP A 2 5.62 -13.15 27.43
CA TRP A 2 6.33 -13.61 26.27
C TRP A 2 6.43 -12.48 25.26
N LYS A 3 7.34 -12.61 24.35
CA LYS A 3 7.56 -11.64 23.34
C LYS A 3 7.34 -12.27 21.98
N LYS A 4 6.69 -11.57 21.10
CA LYS A 4 6.44 -12.06 19.77
C LYS A 4 7.75 -12.28 19.04
N LYS A 5 7.96 -13.50 18.58
CA LYS A 5 9.14 -13.83 17.79
C LYS A 5 8.98 -13.31 16.37
N GLY A 6 10.09 -12.98 15.74
CA GLY A 6 10.07 -12.50 14.38
C GLY A 6 9.71 -11.03 14.27
N GLY A 7 9.81 -10.32 15.39
CA GLY A 7 9.65 -8.89 15.36
C GLY A 7 8.23 -8.40 15.45
N GLU A 8 8.11 -7.12 15.53
CA GLU A 8 6.85 -6.43 15.66
C GLU A 8 6.47 -5.80 14.33
N GLU A 9 5.18 -5.66 14.12
CA GLU A 9 4.69 -4.89 13.00
C GLU A 9 4.69 -3.43 13.37
N VAL A 10 5.26 -2.60 12.51
CA VAL A 10 5.24 -1.16 12.65
C VAL A 10 4.40 -0.59 11.53
N LYS A 11 3.52 0.34 11.88
CA LYS A 11 2.63 0.98 10.93
C LYS A 11 2.98 2.45 10.87
N ASN A 12 3.54 2.89 9.75
CA ASN A 12 3.93 4.27 9.54
C ASN A 12 2.95 4.97 8.60
N PHE A 13 2.41 6.09 9.05
CA PHE A 13 1.53 6.89 8.22
C PHE A 13 2.31 7.49 7.05
N PHE A 14 1.82 7.26 5.83
CA PHE A 14 2.44 7.80 4.62
C PHE A 14 1.76 9.08 4.16
N GLY A 15 0.45 9.08 4.12
CA GLY A 15 -0.31 10.24 3.68
C GLY A 15 -1.79 9.95 3.61
N SER A 16 -2.56 11.00 3.36
CA SER A 16 -4.00 10.86 3.19
C SER A 16 -4.51 11.81 2.12
N ILE A 17 -5.66 11.47 1.57
CA ILE A 17 -6.34 12.30 0.59
C ILE A 17 -7.84 12.28 0.88
N PHE A 18 -8.54 13.31 0.39
CA PHE A 18 -9.98 13.21 0.20
C PHE A 18 -10.23 12.97 -1.29
N ILE A 19 -11.12 12.04 -1.60
CA ILE A 19 -11.43 11.73 -2.99
C ILE A 19 -12.03 12.97 -3.65
N ASN A 20 -11.63 13.22 -4.90
CA ASN A 20 -12.06 14.39 -5.64
C ASN A 20 -13.58 14.49 -5.68
N ARG A 21 -14.09 15.68 -5.36
CA ARG A 21 -15.52 15.93 -5.26
C ARG A 21 -16.25 15.63 -6.57
N ASP A 22 -15.66 16.00 -7.68
CA ASP A 22 -16.29 15.75 -9.00
C ASP A 22 -16.46 14.26 -9.24
N ARG A 23 -15.46 13.46 -8.86
CA ARG A 23 -15.55 12.01 -9.00
C ARG A 23 -16.64 11.42 -8.11
N LEU A 24 -16.79 11.96 -6.90
CA LEU A 24 -17.84 11.53 -5.99
C LEU A 24 -19.22 11.85 -6.58
N GLU A 25 -19.39 13.06 -7.11
CA GLU A 25 -20.65 13.47 -7.73
C GLU A 25 -21.02 12.59 -8.92
N GLU A 26 -20.05 12.28 -9.76
CA GLU A 26 -20.27 11.38 -10.91
C GLU A 26 -20.72 10.00 -10.47
N ALA A 27 -20.25 9.54 -9.32
CA ALA A 27 -20.63 8.23 -8.76
C ALA A 27 -21.92 8.30 -7.94
N GLY A 28 -22.56 9.48 -7.84
CA GLY A 28 -23.77 9.65 -7.05
C GLY A 28 -23.51 9.68 -5.54
N ILE A 29 -22.30 9.99 -5.15
CA ILE A 29 -21.90 10.04 -3.73
C ILE A 29 -21.92 11.49 -3.26
N ASN A 30 -22.67 11.76 -2.20
CA ASN A 30 -22.85 13.12 -1.68
C ASN A 30 -22.23 13.34 -0.31
N TYR A 31 -21.21 12.55 0.04
CA TYR A 31 -20.50 12.69 1.31
C TYR A 31 -18.98 12.55 1.06
N PRO A 32 -18.16 13.14 1.95
CA PRO A 32 -16.70 13.03 1.80
C PRO A 32 -16.20 11.62 2.03
N ILE A 33 -15.15 11.27 1.32
CA ILE A 33 -14.43 10.02 1.52
C ILE A 33 -12.96 10.34 1.69
N LYS A 34 -12.40 9.92 2.81
CA LYS A 34 -10.98 10.06 3.12
C LYS A 34 -10.28 8.73 2.92
N VAL A 35 -9.10 8.74 2.32
CA VAL A 35 -8.29 7.55 2.19
C VAL A 35 -6.94 7.81 2.84
N GLU A 36 -6.53 6.89 3.70
CA GLU A 36 -5.25 6.97 4.41
C GLU A 36 -4.35 5.83 3.95
N TYR A 37 -3.07 6.14 3.79
CA TYR A 37 -2.08 5.20 3.30
C TYR A 37 -0.99 5.01 4.33
N TYR A 38 -0.63 3.76 4.59
CA TYR A 38 0.36 3.40 5.60
C TYR A 38 1.38 2.45 5.01
N LYS A 39 2.64 2.66 5.42
CA LYS A 39 3.69 1.69 5.18
C LYS A 39 3.71 0.72 6.34
N ILE A 40 3.64 -0.57 6.05
CA ILE A 40 3.72 -1.62 7.05
C ILE A 40 5.14 -2.17 7.04
N ILE A 41 5.73 -2.28 8.20
CA ILE A 41 7.09 -2.80 8.35
C ILE A 41 7.05 -4.01 9.26
N ASN A 42 7.48 -5.14 8.75
CA ASN A 42 7.62 -6.36 9.52
C ASN A 42 9.10 -6.73 9.60
N GLU A 43 9.51 -7.22 10.75
CA GLU A 43 10.85 -7.70 10.94
C GLU A 43 10.83 -9.22 10.89
N GLU A 44 11.63 -9.78 9.99
CA GLU A 44 11.78 -11.23 9.89
C GLU A 44 13.17 -11.63 10.32
N GLU A 45 13.23 -12.66 11.17
CA GLU A 45 14.49 -13.24 11.57
C GLU A 45 14.81 -14.42 10.67
N LYS A 46 15.88 -14.29 9.88
CA LYS A 46 16.35 -15.36 9.01
C LYS A 46 17.84 -15.55 9.21
N MET A 47 18.26 -16.76 9.52
CA MET A 47 19.67 -17.12 9.60
C MET A 47 20.48 -16.15 10.46
N LYS A 48 19.97 -15.83 11.64
CA LYS A 48 20.58 -14.91 12.59
C LYS A 48 20.68 -13.46 12.11
N GLN A 49 19.96 -13.12 11.06
CA GLN A 49 19.87 -11.75 10.57
C GLN A 49 18.43 -11.29 10.62
N ASN A 50 18.23 -10.07 11.07
CA ASN A 50 16.92 -9.47 11.03
C ASN A 50 16.77 -8.73 9.73
N LYS A 51 15.72 -9.05 8.98
CA LYS A 51 15.40 -8.37 7.72
C LYS A 51 14.07 -7.65 7.86
N LEU A 52 14.02 -6.46 7.28
CA LEU A 52 12.78 -5.72 7.23
C LEU A 52 12.06 -6.05 5.93
N ILE A 53 10.76 -6.26 6.04
CA ILE A 53 9.90 -6.51 4.90
C ILE A 53 8.75 -5.53 4.97
N TYR A 54 8.42 -4.96 3.83
CA TYR A 54 7.46 -3.86 3.75
C TYR A 54 6.17 -4.27 3.09
N GLY A 55 5.09 -3.68 3.57
CA GLY A 55 3.76 -3.83 3.01
C GLY A 55 3.03 -2.50 2.99
N ILE A 56 1.75 -2.56 2.63
CA ILE A 56 0.92 -1.37 2.49
C ILE A 56 -0.44 -1.64 3.12
N GLN A 57 -0.96 -0.65 3.83
CA GLN A 57 -2.33 -0.67 4.30
C GLN A 57 -3.05 0.58 3.80
N VAL A 58 -4.27 0.38 3.32
CA VAL A 58 -5.13 1.47 2.86
C VAL A 58 -6.41 1.44 3.69
N ILE A 59 -6.78 2.58 4.24
CA ILE A 59 -7.99 2.72 5.04
C ILE A 59 -8.87 3.79 4.40
N LYS A 60 -10.11 3.42 4.05
CA LYS A 60 -11.08 4.32 3.47
C LYS A 60 -12.15 4.62 4.51
N THR A 61 -12.42 5.89 4.75
CA THR A 61 -13.45 6.33 5.69
C THR A 61 -14.49 7.13 4.92
N GLU A 62 -15.75 6.70 5.02
CA GLU A 62 -16.88 7.40 4.43
C GLU A 62 -17.61 8.17 5.52
N TYR A 63 -17.70 9.49 5.34
CA TYR A 63 -18.35 10.38 6.33
C TYR A 63 -19.81 10.59 5.99
N ARG A 64 -20.58 9.52 6.11
CA ARG A 64 -22.03 9.55 5.97
C ARG A 64 -22.65 9.65 7.36
N ASP A 65 -23.98 9.64 7.42
CA ASP A 65 -24.70 9.66 8.70
C ASP A 65 -24.14 8.60 9.65
N LYS A 66 -23.87 7.43 9.11
CA LYS A 66 -23.20 6.37 9.84
C LYS A 66 -21.83 6.19 9.20
N ILE A 67 -20.78 6.46 9.94
CA ILE A 67 -19.42 6.39 9.40
C ILE A 67 -19.09 4.96 8.98
N GLY A 68 -18.65 4.81 7.74
CA GLY A 68 -18.23 3.53 7.20
C GLY A 68 -16.71 3.49 7.06
N VAL A 69 -16.11 2.35 7.41
CA VAL A 69 -14.67 2.16 7.28
C VAL A 69 -14.40 0.85 6.55
N GLU A 70 -13.57 0.92 5.53
CA GLU A 70 -13.07 -0.26 4.84
C GLU A 70 -11.55 -0.21 4.88
N GLN A 71 -10.92 -1.37 4.96
CA GLN A 71 -9.46 -1.40 4.95
C GLN A 71 -8.94 -2.67 4.31
N GLU A 72 -7.74 -2.57 3.76
CA GLU A 72 -7.02 -3.70 3.20
C GLU A 72 -5.56 -3.56 3.57
N LYS A 73 -4.94 -4.65 3.99
CA LYS A 73 -3.53 -4.66 4.32
C LYS A 73 -2.87 -5.81 3.56
N ILE A 74 -1.81 -5.48 2.83
CA ILE A 74 -1.03 -6.49 2.11
C ILE A 74 0.39 -6.44 2.66
N GLU A 75 0.78 -7.51 3.31
CA GLU A 75 2.10 -7.61 3.93
C GLU A 75 3.08 -8.29 2.98
N HIS A 76 4.36 -8.17 3.31
CA HIS A 76 5.42 -8.92 2.62
C HIS A 76 5.46 -8.65 1.10
N ILE A 77 5.37 -7.38 0.73
CA ILE A 77 5.41 -7.00 -0.68
C ILE A 77 6.85 -6.98 -1.20
N THR A 78 7.75 -6.37 -0.44
CA THR A 78 9.14 -6.20 -0.86
C THR A 78 10.03 -5.94 0.35
N ASN A 79 11.30 -6.25 0.22
CA ASN A 79 12.30 -5.89 1.22
C ASN A 79 13.08 -4.64 0.82
N ASP A 80 12.72 -4.01 -0.29
CA ASP A 80 13.39 -2.82 -0.81
C ASP A 80 12.62 -1.57 -0.38
N GLU A 81 13.25 -0.75 0.46
CA GLU A 81 12.63 0.46 0.98
C GLU A 81 12.30 1.47 -0.12
N ASN A 82 13.15 1.57 -1.13
CA ASN A 82 12.88 2.48 -2.24
C ASN A 82 11.69 2.01 -3.06
N GLU A 83 11.58 0.71 -3.26
CA GLU A 83 10.46 0.14 -4.01
C GLU A 83 9.13 0.40 -3.32
N ILE A 84 9.07 0.19 -1.99
CA ILE A 84 7.82 0.43 -1.27
C ILE A 84 7.45 1.91 -1.27
N ALA A 85 8.43 2.80 -1.20
CA ALA A 85 8.18 4.24 -1.26
C ALA A 85 7.59 4.64 -2.60
N GLN A 86 8.13 4.10 -3.69
CA GLN A 86 7.60 4.37 -5.03
C GLN A 86 6.19 3.83 -5.20
N MET A 87 5.93 2.64 -4.68
CA MET A 87 4.58 2.06 -4.72
C MET A 87 3.58 2.93 -3.97
N LEU A 88 3.95 3.41 -2.79
CA LEU A 88 3.07 4.27 -2.00
C LEU A 88 2.76 5.58 -2.72
N ASP A 89 3.76 6.17 -3.39
CA ASP A 89 3.53 7.37 -4.19
C ASP A 89 2.50 7.12 -5.30
N ILE A 90 2.67 6.04 -6.04
CA ILE A 90 1.77 5.67 -7.13
C ILE A 90 0.36 5.43 -6.60
N ILE A 91 0.25 4.68 -5.52
CA ILE A 91 -1.03 4.33 -4.91
C ILE A 91 -1.77 5.56 -4.43
N LYS A 92 -1.06 6.48 -3.79
CA LYS A 92 -1.67 7.73 -3.31
C LYS A 92 -2.07 8.63 -4.46
N GLU A 93 -1.20 8.82 -5.46
CA GLU A 93 -1.50 9.67 -6.61
C GLU A 93 -2.72 9.20 -7.38
N ASN A 94 -2.93 7.90 -7.44
CA ASN A 94 -4.07 7.33 -8.16
C ASN A 94 -5.29 7.12 -7.28
N GLU A 95 -5.27 7.64 -6.05
CA GLU A 95 -6.40 7.56 -5.13
C GLU A 95 -6.91 6.12 -4.96
N VAL A 96 -5.97 5.18 -4.85
CA VAL A 96 -6.33 3.76 -4.74
C VAL A 96 -7.06 3.51 -3.43
N THR A 97 -8.18 2.81 -3.50
CA THR A 97 -8.98 2.44 -2.34
C THR A 97 -8.70 0.98 -1.95
N PRO A 98 -9.17 0.54 -0.78
CA PRO A 98 -8.86 -0.82 -0.33
C PRO A 98 -9.22 -1.91 -1.31
N ILE A 99 -10.36 -1.79 -1.97
CA ILE A 99 -10.83 -2.85 -2.88
C ILE A 99 -9.91 -3.03 -4.09
N GLY A 100 -9.23 -1.97 -4.53
CA GLY A 100 -8.34 -2.03 -5.68
C GLY A 100 -6.88 -2.25 -5.34
N LEU A 101 -6.53 -2.34 -4.06
CA LEU A 101 -5.14 -2.34 -3.65
C LEU A 101 -4.34 -3.52 -4.21
N GLU A 102 -4.87 -4.72 -4.08
CA GLU A 102 -4.16 -5.92 -4.54
C GLU A 102 -3.88 -5.87 -6.04
N ASP A 103 -4.88 -5.50 -6.82
CA ASP A 103 -4.74 -5.42 -8.28
C ASP A 103 -3.67 -4.41 -8.68
N VAL A 104 -3.65 -3.26 -8.02
CA VAL A 104 -2.67 -2.22 -8.34
C VAL A 104 -1.25 -2.68 -7.99
N ILE A 105 -1.08 -3.32 -6.85
CA ILE A 105 0.24 -3.84 -6.46
C ILE A 105 0.73 -4.87 -7.47
N LEU A 106 -0.14 -5.78 -7.88
CA LEU A 106 0.21 -6.80 -8.88
C LEU A 106 0.60 -6.15 -10.21
N GLU A 107 -0.12 -5.12 -10.61
CA GLU A 107 0.19 -4.38 -11.84
C GLU A 107 1.55 -3.69 -11.76
N ILE A 108 1.84 -3.02 -10.64
CA ILE A 108 3.13 -2.36 -10.45
C ILE A 108 4.27 -3.38 -10.53
N LYS A 109 4.12 -4.50 -9.85
CA LYS A 109 5.14 -5.56 -9.86
C LYS A 109 5.33 -6.15 -11.25
N SER A 110 4.25 -6.33 -11.99
CA SER A 110 4.30 -6.82 -13.36
C SER A 110 5.09 -5.88 -14.27
N ARG A 111 4.84 -4.58 -14.15
CA ARG A 111 5.57 -3.58 -14.93
C ARG A 111 7.05 -3.55 -14.58
N GLN A 112 7.38 -3.70 -13.31
CA GLN A 112 8.77 -3.75 -12.85
C GLN A 112 9.49 -4.97 -13.42
N ALA A 113 8.84 -6.12 -13.46
CA ALA A 113 9.41 -7.33 -14.04
C ALA A 113 9.68 -7.18 -15.52
N ILE A 114 8.76 -6.56 -16.27
CA ILE A 114 8.92 -6.29 -17.69
C ILE A 114 10.12 -5.36 -17.92
N ALA A 115 10.22 -4.30 -17.12
CA ALA A 115 11.32 -3.35 -17.23
C ALA A 115 12.67 -4.02 -16.97
N LYS A 116 12.75 -4.90 -15.98
CA LYS A 116 13.96 -5.65 -15.70
C LYS A 116 14.34 -6.57 -16.86
N ASN A 117 13.38 -7.27 -17.42
CA ASN A 117 13.62 -8.17 -18.54
C ASN A 117 14.12 -7.40 -19.76
N LYS A 118 13.54 -6.26 -20.06
CA LYS A 118 14.01 -5.42 -21.17
C LYS A 118 15.44 -4.96 -20.96
N LYS A 119 15.76 -4.53 -19.74
CA LYS A 119 17.11 -4.08 -19.41
C LYS A 119 18.13 -5.20 -19.59
N LEU A 120 17.80 -6.40 -19.17
CA LEU A 120 18.66 -7.54 -19.33
C LEU A 120 18.87 -7.89 -20.81
N SER A 121 17.82 -7.77 -21.62
CA SER A 121 17.93 -8.01 -23.08
C SER A 121 18.90 -7.07 -23.75
N TYR A 122 18.90 -5.82 -23.36
CA TYR A 122 19.80 -4.83 -23.95
C TYR A 122 21.26 -5.03 -23.55
N ASN A 123 21.50 -5.68 -22.45
CA ASN A 123 22.84 -5.89 -21.92
C ASN A 123 23.50 -7.19 -22.38
N THR A 124 22.81 -7.99 -23.18
CA THR A 124 23.36 -9.25 -23.73
C THR A 124 23.87 -9.11 -25.17
#